data_71ceb2ed03beb6c70e555384de0bdf49
#
_entry.id   71ceb2ed03beb6c70e555384de0bdf49
#
_cell.length_a   1.000
_cell.length_b   1.000
_cell.length_c   1.000
_cell.angle_alpha   90.00
_cell.angle_beta   90.00
_cell.angle_gamma   90.00
#
_symmetry.space_group_name_H-M   'P 1'
#
loop_
_entity.id
_entity.type
_entity.pdbx_description
1 polymer ?
#
loop_
_entity_poly.entity_id
_entity_poly.type
_entity_poly.pdbx_seq_one_letter_code
_entity_poly.pdbx_strand_id
1 'polypeptide(L)'
;MFVICPVCWRELETTPAVCEKCGTHVDLYSREYERRLISALRGADAETRAQICWVLGSRRKRSAVPTLIELLRDPDVLVRVAALRGLGKISDASSVNAVERLTASKDTVVQTVATSVLKMLIHAKGSRHEFHS
;
A
#
# COMPACT_ATOMS: atom_id res chain seq x y z
N MET A 1 -8.19 -10.78 8.32
CA MET A 1 -7.91 -9.51 7.64
C MET A 1 -7.13 -8.61 8.60
N PHE A 2 -6.02 -8.08 8.16
CA PHE A 2 -5.18 -7.21 8.97
C PHE A 2 -5.75 -5.79 9.02
N VAL A 3 -5.97 -5.29 10.21
CA VAL A 3 -6.56 -3.97 10.45
C VAL A 3 -5.74 -3.24 11.50
N ILE A 4 -5.60 -1.94 11.35
CA ILE A 4 -4.88 -1.10 12.33
C ILE A 4 -5.77 0.06 12.81
N CYS A 5 -5.58 0.45 14.05
CA CYS A 5 -6.24 1.64 14.60
C CYS A 5 -5.67 2.92 13.94
N PRO A 6 -6.51 3.85 13.46
CA PRO A 6 -6.02 5.04 12.78
C PRO A 6 -5.48 6.12 13.72
N VAL A 7 -5.42 5.86 15.03
CA VAL A 7 -4.95 6.82 16.03
C VAL A 7 -3.70 6.33 16.73
N CYS A 8 -3.74 5.11 17.28
CA CYS A 8 -2.58 4.55 18.01
C CYS A 8 -1.77 3.53 17.19
N TRP A 9 -2.21 3.21 15.98
CA TRP A 9 -1.55 2.32 15.01
C TRP A 9 -1.42 0.87 15.47
N ARG A 10 -2.08 0.51 16.56
CA ARG A 10 -2.09 -0.87 17.03
C ARG A 10 -2.82 -1.78 16.04
N GLU A 11 -2.28 -2.96 15.84
CA GLU A 11 -2.95 -4.02 15.09
C GLU A 11 -4.21 -4.47 15.84
N LEU A 12 -5.30 -4.61 15.11
CA LEU A 12 -6.58 -5.07 15.64
C LEU A 12 -6.88 -6.46 15.10
N GLU A 13 -7.08 -7.42 15.99
CA GLU A 13 -7.32 -8.82 15.59
C GLU A 13 -8.69 -9.05 14.97
N THR A 14 -9.67 -8.27 15.38
CA THR A 14 -11.03 -8.32 14.88
C THR A 14 -11.48 -6.92 14.47
N THR A 15 -12.69 -6.78 13.97
CA THR A 15 -13.27 -5.48 13.62
C THR A 15 -14.03 -4.89 14.82
N PRO A 16 -13.35 -4.46 15.89
CA PRO A 16 -14.05 -3.84 17.01
C PRO A 16 -14.54 -2.45 16.61
N ALA A 17 -15.71 -2.08 17.07
CA ALA A 17 -16.21 -0.72 16.90
C ALA A 17 -15.34 0.30 17.65
N VAL A 18 -14.57 -0.14 18.62
CA VAL A 18 -13.72 0.70 19.49
C VAL A 18 -12.38 0.03 19.68
N CYS A 19 -11.29 0.81 19.52
CA CYS A 19 -9.94 0.31 19.82
C CYS A 19 -9.78 0.10 21.33
N GLU A 20 -9.41 -1.10 21.73
CA GLU A 20 -9.23 -1.46 23.16
C GLU A 20 -8.13 -0.66 23.82
N LYS A 21 -7.11 -0.21 23.07
CA LYS A 21 -5.98 0.51 23.65
C LYS A 21 -6.25 1.99 23.84
N CYS A 22 -6.79 2.68 22.84
CA CYS A 22 -6.96 4.15 22.89
C CYS A 22 -8.41 4.61 22.96
N GLY A 23 -9.37 3.70 22.88
CA GLY A 23 -10.79 4.04 22.96
C GLY A 23 -11.38 4.70 21.71
N THR A 24 -10.61 4.85 20.64
CA THR A 24 -11.08 5.47 19.42
C THR A 24 -12.10 4.61 18.69
N HIS A 25 -13.19 5.24 18.24
CA HIS A 25 -14.13 4.58 17.35
C HIS A 25 -13.46 4.26 16.00
N VAL A 26 -13.56 3.02 15.58
CA VAL A 26 -12.94 2.54 14.34
C VAL A 26 -14.03 2.12 13.35
N ASP A 27 -14.26 2.94 12.33
CA ASP A 27 -15.13 2.61 11.23
C ASP A 27 -14.27 2.34 9.98
N LEU A 28 -14.01 1.07 9.75
CA LEU A 28 -13.12 0.61 8.67
C LEU A 28 -13.65 0.91 7.27
N TYR A 29 -14.92 1.18 7.15
CA TYR A 29 -15.56 1.44 5.85
C TYR A 29 -15.74 2.94 5.58
N SER A 30 -15.38 3.79 6.54
CA SER A 30 -15.51 5.23 6.36
C SER A 30 -14.39 5.79 5.49
N ARG A 31 -14.70 6.86 4.76
CA ARG A 31 -13.69 7.63 4.01
C ARG A 31 -12.70 8.30 4.95
N GLU A 32 -13.11 8.58 6.17
CA GLU A 32 -12.25 9.18 7.19
C GLU A 32 -11.14 8.22 7.61
N TYR A 33 -11.48 6.94 7.81
CA TYR A 33 -10.48 5.91 8.10
C TYR A 33 -9.42 5.86 7.00
N GLU A 34 -9.85 5.79 5.75
CA GLU A 34 -8.95 5.74 4.60
C GLU A 34 -8.07 7.00 4.52
N ARG A 35 -8.65 8.19 4.68
CA ARG A 35 -7.91 9.44 4.68
C ARG A 35 -6.85 9.51 5.77
N ARG A 36 -7.17 9.04 6.96
CA ARG A 36 -6.22 9.00 8.09
C ARG A 36 -5.05 8.08 7.80
N LEU A 37 -5.31 6.91 7.22
CA LEU A 37 -4.25 6.00 6.81
C LEU A 37 -3.32 6.64 5.78
N ILE A 38 -3.89 7.23 4.73
CA ILE A 38 -3.11 7.88 3.66
C ILE A 38 -2.30 9.06 4.21
N SER A 39 -2.91 9.89 5.05
CA SER A 39 -2.21 11.01 5.68
C SER A 39 -1.03 10.56 6.53
N ALA A 40 -1.20 9.47 7.29
CA ALA A 40 -0.15 8.93 8.14
C ALA A 40 1.05 8.39 7.36
N LEU A 41 0.89 8.05 6.10
CA LEU A 41 2.01 7.63 5.25
C LEU A 41 3.09 8.71 5.10
N ARG A 42 2.77 9.96 5.39
CA ARG A 42 3.71 11.08 5.28
C ARG A 42 4.40 11.43 6.59
N GLY A 43 3.88 11.00 7.74
CA GLY A 43 4.38 11.45 9.03
C GLY A 43 4.68 10.36 10.05
N ALA A 44 4.19 9.15 9.86
CA ALA A 44 4.43 8.05 10.79
C ALA A 44 5.87 7.52 10.68
N ASP A 45 6.32 6.74 11.67
CA ASP A 45 7.59 6.04 11.58
C ASP A 45 7.59 4.99 10.45
N ALA A 46 8.78 4.51 10.09
CA ALA A 46 8.94 3.62 8.93
C ALA A 46 8.15 2.33 9.07
N GLU A 47 8.15 1.74 10.24
CA GLU A 47 7.41 0.49 10.48
C GLU A 47 5.91 0.70 10.29
N THR A 48 5.36 1.78 10.84
CA THR A 48 3.94 2.12 10.69
C THR A 48 3.60 2.43 9.25
N ARG A 49 4.47 3.17 8.53
CA ARG A 49 4.25 3.43 7.09
C ARG A 49 4.19 2.13 6.29
N ALA A 50 5.09 1.18 6.57
CA ALA A 50 5.08 -0.12 5.90
C ALA A 50 3.79 -0.90 6.18
N GLN A 51 3.33 -0.91 7.43
CA GLN A 51 2.06 -1.55 7.80
C GLN A 51 0.87 -0.93 7.08
N ILE A 52 0.82 0.40 7.00
CA ILE A 52 -0.25 1.12 6.32
C ILE A 52 -0.26 0.79 4.82
N CYS A 53 0.91 0.75 4.18
CA CYS A 53 1.02 0.32 2.78
C CYS A 53 0.40 -1.06 2.58
N TRP A 54 0.67 -1.98 3.49
CA TRP A 54 0.13 -3.33 3.43
C TRP A 54 -1.39 -3.35 3.57
N VAL A 55 -1.93 -2.58 4.51
CA VAL A 55 -3.39 -2.47 4.71
C VAL A 55 -4.07 -1.89 3.48
N LEU A 56 -3.58 -0.76 2.97
CA LEU A 56 -4.15 -0.10 1.79
C LEU A 56 -4.08 -0.98 0.55
N GLY A 57 -2.97 -1.69 0.37
CA GLY A 57 -2.80 -2.64 -0.73
C GLY A 57 -3.78 -3.80 -0.62
N SER A 58 -3.90 -4.40 0.56
CA SER A 58 -4.81 -5.53 0.81
C SER A 58 -6.28 -5.15 0.61
N ARG A 59 -6.63 -3.92 0.91
CA ARG A 59 -7.98 -3.38 0.70
C ARG A 59 -8.18 -2.82 -0.70
N ARG A 60 -7.14 -2.84 -1.54
CA ARG A 60 -7.16 -2.36 -2.92
C ARG A 60 -7.67 -0.92 -3.06
N LYS A 61 -7.17 -0.03 -2.21
CA LYS A 61 -7.59 1.38 -2.19
C LYS A 61 -6.86 2.20 -3.24
N ARG A 62 -7.48 2.41 -4.39
CA ARG A 62 -6.90 3.17 -5.51
C ARG A 62 -6.57 4.61 -5.15
N SER A 63 -7.29 5.21 -4.20
CA SER A 63 -7.01 6.55 -3.71
C SER A 63 -5.62 6.68 -3.07
N ALA A 64 -5.02 5.57 -2.63
CA ALA A 64 -3.67 5.55 -2.07
C ALA A 64 -2.56 5.50 -3.13
N VAL A 65 -2.86 5.22 -4.38
CA VAL A 65 -1.85 5.03 -5.43
C VAL A 65 -0.88 6.21 -5.55
N PRO A 66 -1.31 7.48 -5.62
CA PRO A 66 -0.36 8.59 -5.71
C PRO A 66 0.62 8.65 -4.54
N THR A 67 0.14 8.42 -3.32
CA THR A 67 0.98 8.45 -2.12
C THR A 67 1.92 7.23 -2.08
N LEU A 68 1.45 6.05 -2.47
CA LEU A 68 2.30 4.87 -2.57
C LEU A 68 3.43 5.06 -3.60
N ILE A 69 3.14 5.73 -4.72
CA ILE A 69 4.17 6.08 -5.71
C ILE A 69 5.22 7.00 -5.10
N GLU A 70 4.83 8.01 -4.31
CA GLU A 70 5.77 8.85 -3.57
C GLU A 70 6.67 8.03 -2.65
N LEU A 71 6.12 7.02 -1.97
CA LEU A 71 6.86 6.17 -1.04
C LEU A 71 7.84 5.21 -1.71
N LEU A 72 7.82 5.07 -3.02
CA LEU A 72 8.85 4.34 -3.74
C LEU A 72 10.23 5.01 -3.62
N ARG A 73 10.26 6.27 -3.17
CA ARG A 73 11.48 7.04 -2.88
C ARG A 73 11.74 7.21 -1.39
N ASP A 74 11.00 6.48 -0.54
CA ASP A 74 11.19 6.57 0.90
C ASP A 74 12.63 6.19 1.29
N PRO A 75 13.24 6.87 2.26
CA PRO A 75 14.60 6.53 2.70
C PRO A 75 14.71 5.11 3.29
N ASP A 76 13.62 4.55 3.82
CA ASP A 76 13.62 3.22 4.40
C ASP A 76 13.27 2.16 3.35
N VAL A 77 14.11 1.14 3.22
CA VAL A 77 13.92 0.06 2.24
C VAL A 77 12.64 -0.74 2.49
N LEU A 78 12.26 -0.94 3.75
CA LEU A 78 11.04 -1.67 4.09
C LEU A 78 9.80 -0.95 3.58
N VAL A 79 9.81 0.38 3.66
CA VAL A 79 8.71 1.20 3.15
C VAL A 79 8.65 1.13 1.63
N ARG A 80 9.81 1.22 0.95
CA ARG A 80 9.85 1.08 -0.51
C ARG A 80 9.28 -0.25 -0.96
N VAL A 81 9.67 -1.34 -0.32
CA VAL A 81 9.18 -2.70 -0.63
C VAL A 81 7.69 -2.82 -0.34
N ALA A 82 7.23 -2.30 0.81
CA ALA A 82 5.82 -2.33 1.16
C ALA A 82 4.96 -1.54 0.16
N ALA A 83 5.44 -0.37 -0.27
CA ALA A 83 4.76 0.44 -1.28
C ALA A 83 4.67 -0.30 -2.63
N LEU A 84 5.75 -0.93 -3.06
CA LEU A 84 5.76 -1.76 -4.28
C LEU A 84 4.72 -2.87 -4.21
N ARG A 85 4.69 -3.61 -3.11
CA ARG A 85 3.74 -4.71 -2.93
C ARG A 85 2.30 -4.21 -2.88
N GLY A 86 2.07 -3.07 -2.22
CA GLY A 86 0.77 -2.43 -2.18
C GLY A 86 0.29 -2.05 -3.57
N LEU A 87 1.14 -1.43 -4.38
CA LEU A 87 0.82 -1.08 -5.76
C LEU A 87 0.52 -2.32 -6.61
N GLY A 88 1.24 -3.42 -6.40
CA GLY A 88 0.98 -4.67 -7.09
C GLY A 88 -0.41 -5.23 -6.77
N LYS A 89 -0.81 -5.19 -5.52
CA LYS A 89 -2.13 -5.67 -5.08
C LYS A 89 -3.28 -4.80 -5.61
N ILE A 90 -3.08 -3.49 -5.65
CA ILE A 90 -4.09 -2.56 -6.18
C ILE A 90 -4.24 -2.71 -7.69
N SER A 91 -3.17 -3.04 -8.39
CA SER A 91 -3.14 -3.29 -9.84
C SER A 91 -3.63 -2.11 -10.68
N ASP A 92 -3.28 -0.89 -10.28
CA ASP A 92 -3.62 0.31 -11.04
C ASP A 92 -2.57 0.57 -12.12
N ALA A 93 -3.02 0.72 -13.37
CA ALA A 93 -2.14 0.93 -14.53
C ALA A 93 -1.28 2.21 -14.41
N SER A 94 -1.74 3.21 -13.65
CA SER A 94 -1.00 4.46 -13.46
C SER A 94 0.33 4.26 -12.71
N SER A 95 0.50 3.13 -12.01
CA SER A 95 1.71 2.84 -11.26
C SER A 95 2.81 2.17 -12.10
N VAL A 96 2.52 1.71 -13.30
CA VAL A 96 3.46 0.92 -14.14
C VAL A 96 4.78 1.66 -14.35
N ASN A 97 4.73 2.92 -14.77
CA ASN A 97 5.96 3.68 -15.06
C ASN A 97 6.83 3.88 -13.82
N ALA A 98 6.23 4.15 -12.67
CA ALA A 98 6.95 4.34 -11.43
C ALA A 98 7.61 3.05 -10.97
N VAL A 99 6.91 1.92 -11.08
CA VAL A 99 7.45 0.59 -10.72
C VAL A 99 8.57 0.19 -11.67
N GLU A 100 8.40 0.43 -12.97
CA GLU A 100 9.41 0.12 -14.00
C GLU A 100 10.76 0.76 -13.70
N ARG A 101 10.77 2.00 -13.22
CA ARG A 101 12.00 2.70 -12.86
C ARG A 101 12.80 1.96 -11.76
N LEU A 102 12.10 1.30 -10.86
CA LEU A 102 12.74 0.57 -9.75
C LEU A 102 13.28 -0.80 -10.15
N THR A 103 12.97 -1.29 -11.34
CA THR A 103 13.60 -2.53 -11.85
C THR A 103 15.09 -2.33 -12.13
N ALA A 104 15.54 -1.08 -12.22
CA ALA A 104 16.94 -0.72 -12.37
C ALA A 104 17.60 -0.28 -11.05
N SER A 105 16.94 -0.49 -9.92
CA SER A 105 17.45 -0.11 -8.60
C SER A 105 18.76 -0.84 -8.29
N LYS A 106 19.68 -0.15 -7.61
CA LYS A 106 20.92 -0.74 -7.11
C LYS A 106 20.68 -1.68 -5.92
N ASP A 107 19.58 -1.49 -5.20
CA ASP A 107 19.17 -2.39 -4.12
C ASP A 107 18.54 -3.63 -4.74
N THR A 108 19.17 -4.79 -4.50
CA THR A 108 18.72 -6.06 -5.10
C THR A 108 17.33 -6.48 -4.63
N VAL A 109 16.97 -6.19 -3.38
CA VAL A 109 15.64 -6.52 -2.85
C VAL A 109 14.59 -5.68 -3.56
N VAL A 110 14.80 -4.37 -3.66
CA VAL A 110 13.90 -3.45 -4.36
C VAL A 110 13.78 -3.85 -5.82
N GLN A 111 14.89 -4.13 -6.49
CA GLN A 111 14.93 -4.57 -7.89
C GLN A 111 14.09 -5.83 -8.11
N THR A 112 14.28 -6.83 -7.26
CA THR A 112 13.57 -8.11 -7.35
C THR A 112 12.06 -7.93 -7.16
N VAL A 113 11.67 -7.19 -6.13
CA VAL A 113 10.25 -6.93 -5.85
C VAL A 113 9.63 -6.09 -6.97
N ALA A 114 10.32 -5.05 -7.44
CA ALA A 114 9.84 -4.22 -8.54
C ALA A 114 9.62 -5.03 -9.82
N THR A 115 10.55 -5.91 -10.15
CA THR A 115 10.42 -6.79 -11.32
C THR A 115 9.20 -7.70 -11.20
N SER A 116 9.00 -8.30 -10.03
CA SER A 116 7.84 -9.15 -9.75
C SER A 116 6.53 -8.38 -9.86
N VAL A 117 6.47 -7.20 -9.23
CA VAL A 117 5.27 -6.34 -9.26
C VAL A 117 4.97 -5.87 -10.68
N LEU A 118 6.01 -5.48 -11.44
CA LEU A 118 5.84 -5.06 -12.83
C LEU A 118 5.21 -6.17 -13.69
N LYS A 119 5.66 -7.40 -13.53
CA LYS A 119 5.06 -8.55 -14.21
C LYS A 119 3.58 -8.71 -13.87
N MET A 120 3.23 -8.56 -12.60
CA MET A 120 1.83 -8.63 -12.14
C MET A 120 0.98 -7.53 -12.79
N LEU A 121 1.49 -6.30 -12.82
CA LEU A 121 0.78 -5.16 -13.41
C LEU A 121 0.56 -5.32 -14.91
N ILE A 122 1.57 -5.77 -15.62
CA ILE A 122 1.50 -6.00 -17.06
C ILE A 122 0.54 -7.15 -17.37
N HIS A 123 0.61 -8.23 -16.61
CA HIS A 123 -0.26 -9.40 -16.79
C HIS A 123 -1.73 -9.04 -16.55
N ALA A 124 -2.02 -8.29 -15.51
CA ALA A 124 -3.38 -7.82 -15.22
C ALA A 124 -3.92 -6.94 -16.35
N LYS A 125 -3.08 -6.08 -16.95
CA LYS A 125 -3.43 -5.25 -18.11
C LYS A 125 -3.73 -6.11 -19.34
N GLY A 126 -2.92 -7.15 -19.57
CA GLY A 126 -3.13 -8.10 -20.68
C GLY A 126 -4.45 -8.86 -20.54
N SER A 127 -4.76 -9.35 -19.35
CA SER A 127 -6.02 -10.06 -19.07
C SER A 127 -7.25 -9.18 -19.31
N ARG A 128 -7.18 -7.89 -18.94
CA ARG A 128 -8.28 -6.95 -19.20
C ARG A 128 -8.46 -6.71 -20.69
N HIS A 129 -7.37 -6.73 -21.47
CA HIS A 129 -7.43 -6.50 -22.90
C HIS A 129 -8.07 -7.68 -23.63
N GLU A 130 -7.82 -8.90 -23.16
CA GLU A 130 -8.43 -10.12 -23.70
C GLU A 130 -9.94 -10.18 -23.48
N PHE A 131 -10.43 -9.60 -22.38
CA PHE A 131 -11.87 -9.57 -22.07
C PHE A 131 -12.65 -8.58 -22.91
N HIS A 132 -12.00 -7.64 -23.58
CA HIS A 132 -12.66 -6.59 -24.36
C HIS A 132 -12.51 -6.76 -25.88
N SER A 133 -11.85 -7.81 -26.29
CA SER A 133 -11.70 -8.13 -27.72
C SER A 133 -12.80 -9.00 -28.27
#